data_cee9ee898cca30be0bb8c30d0eb62029
#
_entry.id   cee9ee898cca30be0bb8c30d0eb62029
#
_cell.length_a   1.000
_cell.length_b   1.000
_cell.length_c   1.000
_cell.angle_alpha   90.00
_cell.angle_beta   90.00
_cell.angle_gamma   90.00
#
_symmetry.space_group_name_H-M   'P 1'
#
loop_
_entity.id
_entity.type
_entity.pdbx_description
1 polymer ?
#
loop_
_entity_poly.entity_id
_entity_poly.type
_entity_poly.pdbx_seq_one_letter_code
_entity_poly.pdbx_strand_id
1 'polypeptide(L)'
;MKLLGIVILYYPDDAVVKNIATYLAQLDELMLWDNTPAADRRDLDLDSLGDGRGKIIQDGCGENLGIGSALNKAVAYARANGFTHLLTLDQDSCFGGRNFESYLRAIRNYGEDKAAIFSTNYFIKSQQTTMYPPTDSVDEVYSAMTSGSVYPVSLFDTLGDFMESLFVWGVDCEFCWRAKGKDIPVLCFKNILLTHDLGYQKKKRRLLGKEVFPNEYGPARSYYNVRNGILLHRLYPEALNLKSHLRYHFYKRVVFIILYEQQKFSKLWALLCGYRDGLRGKSGKWK
;
A
#
# COMPACT_ATOMS: atom_id res chain seq x y z
N MET A 1 -12.17 19.18 -7.74
CA MET A 1 -11.70 18.02 -6.94
C MET A 1 -11.84 18.35 -5.46
N LYS A 2 -12.70 17.61 -4.71
CA LYS A 2 -12.78 17.64 -3.25
C LYS A 2 -12.09 16.37 -2.77
N LEU A 3 -10.96 16.50 -2.06
CA LEU A 3 -10.01 15.43 -1.82
C LEU A 3 -9.95 15.02 -0.35
N LEU A 4 -10.35 13.78 -0.06
CA LEU A 4 -10.11 13.13 1.22
C LEU A 4 -8.76 12.40 1.17
N GLY A 5 -7.92 12.60 2.17
CA GLY A 5 -6.76 11.72 2.40
C GLY A 5 -7.10 10.64 3.42
N ILE A 6 -6.49 9.45 3.28
CA ILE A 6 -6.42 8.48 4.37
C ILE A 6 -4.98 8.06 4.62
N VAL A 7 -4.60 8.03 5.90
CA VAL A 7 -3.37 7.39 6.39
C VAL A 7 -3.75 6.23 7.29
N ILE A 8 -3.24 5.03 6.95
CA ILE A 8 -3.43 3.85 7.80
C ILE A 8 -2.27 3.78 8.77
N LEU A 9 -2.59 3.87 10.07
CA LEU A 9 -1.64 3.79 11.16
C LEU A 9 -1.57 2.35 11.70
N TYR A 10 -0.35 1.92 12.03
CA TYR A 10 -0.11 0.67 12.74
C TYR A 10 1.20 0.79 13.53
N TYR A 11 1.10 0.90 14.85
CA TYR A 11 2.21 1.25 15.73
C TYR A 11 2.98 2.50 15.24
N PRO A 12 2.29 3.65 15.07
CA PRO A 12 2.89 4.85 14.51
C PRO A 12 3.98 5.42 15.43
N ASP A 13 4.97 6.07 14.83
CA ASP A 13 5.98 6.88 15.51
C ASP A 13 5.79 8.38 15.22
N ASP A 14 6.61 9.25 15.82
CA ASP A 14 6.50 10.70 15.68
C ASP A 14 6.85 11.20 14.26
N ALA A 15 7.47 10.35 13.43
CA ALA A 15 7.77 10.71 12.04
C ALA A 15 6.49 10.83 11.20
N VAL A 16 5.41 10.15 11.59
CA VAL A 16 4.11 10.22 10.91
C VAL A 16 3.61 11.66 10.81
N VAL A 17 3.70 12.44 11.87
CA VAL A 17 3.25 13.84 11.90
C VAL A 17 4.04 14.70 10.90
N LYS A 18 5.36 14.50 10.82
CA LYS A 18 6.21 15.18 9.84
C LYS A 18 5.86 14.79 8.39
N ASN A 19 5.51 13.52 8.17
CA ASN A 19 5.08 13.05 6.85
C ASN A 19 3.75 13.71 6.46
N ILE A 20 2.77 13.73 7.36
CA ILE A 20 1.46 14.38 7.17
C ILE A 20 1.62 15.86 6.79
N ALA A 21 2.51 16.59 7.42
CA ALA A 21 2.75 18.00 7.14
C ALA A 21 3.13 18.27 5.68
N THR A 22 3.66 17.27 4.95
CA THR A 22 4.10 17.44 3.55
C THR A 22 2.96 17.51 2.54
N TYR A 23 1.73 17.12 2.91
CA TYR A 23 0.58 17.07 1.99
C TYR A 23 -0.73 17.60 2.60
N LEU A 24 -0.82 17.77 3.91
CA LEU A 24 -2.06 18.15 4.61
C LEU A 24 -2.67 19.45 4.10
N ALA A 25 -1.84 20.44 3.76
CA ALA A 25 -2.32 21.75 3.33
C ALA A 25 -3.22 21.68 2.09
N GLN A 26 -2.98 20.74 1.18
CA GLN A 26 -3.69 20.57 -0.07
C GLN A 26 -4.89 19.62 0.01
N LEU A 27 -5.11 18.97 1.15
CA LEU A 27 -6.29 18.14 1.40
C LEU A 27 -7.46 18.99 1.92
N ASP A 28 -8.67 18.56 1.62
CA ASP A 28 -9.87 19.11 2.28
C ASP A 28 -10.01 18.50 3.67
N GLU A 29 -9.86 17.17 3.79
CA GLU A 29 -9.82 16.44 5.06
C GLU A 29 -8.80 15.30 5.00
N LEU A 30 -8.33 14.85 6.16
CA LEU A 30 -7.45 13.71 6.35
C LEU A 30 -7.99 12.77 7.41
N MET A 31 -8.29 11.53 7.03
CA MET A 31 -8.64 10.46 7.97
C MET A 31 -7.36 9.76 8.42
N LEU A 32 -7.13 9.66 9.71
CA LEU A 32 -6.13 8.80 10.34
C LEU A 32 -6.85 7.57 10.88
N TRP A 33 -6.73 6.44 10.17
CA TRP A 33 -7.32 5.18 10.60
C TRP A 33 -6.28 4.36 11.36
N ASP A 34 -6.50 4.18 12.68
CA ASP A 34 -5.56 3.45 13.52
C ASP A 34 -5.92 1.97 13.67
N ASN A 35 -5.12 1.14 13.00
CA ASN A 35 -5.17 -0.32 13.08
C ASN A 35 -4.38 -0.90 14.28
N THR A 36 -3.78 -0.05 15.13
CA THR A 36 -3.09 -0.51 16.33
C THR A 36 -4.11 -1.04 17.34
N PRO A 37 -3.86 -2.21 17.99
CA PRO A 37 -4.72 -2.69 19.06
C PRO A 37 -4.90 -1.64 20.16
N ALA A 38 -6.09 -1.54 20.73
CA ALA A 38 -6.45 -0.48 21.67
C ALA A 38 -5.47 -0.38 22.87
N ALA A 39 -4.96 -1.52 23.34
CA ALA A 39 -4.03 -1.57 24.47
C ALA A 39 -2.63 -0.98 24.14
N ASP A 40 -2.28 -0.88 22.85
CA ASP A 40 -0.95 -0.48 22.37
C ASP A 40 -0.99 0.88 21.67
N ARG A 41 -2.17 1.53 21.58
CA ARG A 41 -2.32 2.84 20.94
C ARG A 41 -1.54 3.92 21.69
N ARG A 42 -1.03 4.84 20.92
CA ARG A 42 -0.38 6.03 21.44
C ARG A 42 -0.96 7.27 20.76
N ASP A 43 -1.00 8.36 21.49
CA ASP A 43 -1.36 9.66 20.92
C ASP A 43 -0.20 10.22 20.08
N LEU A 44 -0.57 10.84 18.96
CA LEU A 44 0.33 11.60 18.12
C LEU A 44 0.18 13.09 18.44
N ASP A 45 1.29 13.81 18.49
CA ASP A 45 1.29 15.27 18.66
C ASP A 45 0.82 15.97 17.37
N LEU A 46 -0.49 15.94 17.15
CA LEU A 46 -1.11 16.58 15.98
C LEU A 46 -1.23 18.11 16.13
N ASP A 47 -1.08 18.64 17.32
CA ASP A 47 -1.16 20.10 17.57
C ASP A 47 0.01 20.83 16.93
N SER A 48 1.14 20.14 16.75
CA SER A 48 2.29 20.65 16.00
C SER A 48 2.01 20.98 14.52
N LEU A 49 0.87 20.49 13.96
CA LEU A 49 0.39 20.80 12.59
C LEU A 49 -0.37 22.15 12.50
N GLY A 50 -0.55 22.86 13.64
CA GLY A 50 -1.21 24.16 13.68
C GLY A 50 -2.63 24.13 13.09
N ASP A 51 -2.97 25.12 12.24
CA ASP A 51 -4.29 25.20 11.61
C ASP A 51 -4.69 23.95 10.81
N GLY A 52 -3.72 23.17 10.37
CA GLY A 52 -3.99 21.91 9.67
C GLY A 52 -4.64 20.85 10.55
N ARG A 53 -4.53 20.95 11.88
CA ARG A 53 -5.16 20.01 12.82
C ARG A 53 -6.67 19.91 12.64
N GLY A 54 -7.35 21.02 12.30
CA GLY A 54 -8.80 21.06 12.09
C GLY A 54 -9.31 20.22 10.91
N LYS A 55 -8.42 19.81 10.01
CA LYS A 55 -8.75 18.93 8.86
C LYS A 55 -8.63 17.45 9.20
N ILE A 56 -8.13 17.08 10.39
CA ILE A 56 -7.79 15.69 10.71
C ILE A 56 -8.91 15.03 11.50
N ILE A 57 -9.35 13.90 10.98
CA ILE A 57 -10.30 12.98 11.63
C ILE A 57 -9.49 11.77 12.09
N GLN A 58 -9.57 11.48 13.39
CA GLN A 58 -8.97 10.27 13.95
C GLN A 58 -10.06 9.23 14.18
N ASP A 59 -9.85 8.01 13.65
CA ASP A 59 -10.78 6.90 13.80
C ASP A 59 -10.02 5.56 13.92
N GLY A 60 -10.72 4.51 14.32
CA GLY A 60 -10.18 3.16 14.46
C GLY A 60 -10.96 2.36 15.50
N CYS A 61 -11.08 1.06 15.25
CA CYS A 61 -11.91 0.18 16.08
C CYS A 61 -11.18 -0.49 17.25
N GLY A 62 -9.89 -0.23 17.46
CA GLY A 62 -9.11 -0.87 18.54
C GLY A 62 -8.54 -2.22 18.18
N GLU A 63 -8.65 -2.63 16.92
CA GLU A 63 -8.03 -3.85 16.41
C GLU A 63 -7.53 -3.66 14.98
N ASN A 64 -6.61 -4.52 14.55
CA ASN A 64 -6.13 -4.52 13.17
C ASN A 64 -7.14 -5.23 12.26
N LEU A 65 -7.85 -4.46 11.44
CA LEU A 65 -8.78 -4.93 10.41
C LEU A 65 -8.11 -5.27 9.07
N GLY A 66 -6.83 -4.96 8.91
CA GLY A 66 -6.12 -5.03 7.64
C GLY A 66 -6.27 -3.74 6.79
N ILE A 67 -5.55 -3.73 5.67
CA ILE A 67 -5.47 -2.53 4.81
C ILE A 67 -6.79 -2.32 4.05
N GLY A 68 -7.33 -3.38 3.45
CA GLY A 68 -8.55 -3.28 2.64
C GLY A 68 -9.74 -2.72 3.43
N SER A 69 -9.97 -3.23 4.65
CA SER A 69 -11.07 -2.73 5.51
C SER A 69 -10.85 -1.28 5.93
N ALA A 70 -9.63 -0.89 6.28
CA ALA A 70 -9.31 0.49 6.62
C ALA A 70 -9.59 1.44 5.43
N LEU A 71 -9.15 1.07 4.23
CA LEU A 71 -9.41 1.85 3.02
C LEU A 71 -10.91 1.97 2.74
N ASN A 72 -11.69 0.89 2.93
CA ASN A 72 -13.12 0.89 2.70
C ASN A 72 -13.88 1.80 3.69
N LYS A 73 -13.35 2.00 4.92
CA LYS A 73 -13.89 3.02 5.84
C LYS A 73 -13.76 4.43 5.25
N ALA A 74 -12.62 4.74 4.64
CA ALA A 74 -12.42 6.03 3.97
C ALA A 74 -13.28 6.16 2.71
N VAL A 75 -13.46 5.10 1.93
CA VAL A 75 -14.39 5.10 0.77
C VAL A 75 -15.81 5.41 1.21
N ALA A 76 -16.30 4.73 2.26
CA ALA A 76 -17.64 4.97 2.80
C ALA A 76 -17.79 6.41 3.32
N TYR A 77 -16.79 6.91 4.04
CA TYR A 77 -16.78 8.29 4.53
C TYR A 77 -16.77 9.31 3.38
N ALA A 78 -15.93 9.07 2.36
CA ALA A 78 -15.84 9.94 1.18
C ALA A 78 -17.19 10.06 0.47
N ARG A 79 -17.88 8.94 0.25
CA ARG A 79 -19.23 8.91 -0.35
C ARG A 79 -20.23 9.68 0.49
N ALA A 80 -20.28 9.43 1.80
CA ALA A 80 -21.26 10.07 2.72
C ALA A 80 -21.07 11.58 2.84
N ASN A 81 -19.84 12.09 2.65
CA ASN A 81 -19.51 13.51 2.83
C ASN A 81 -19.22 14.25 1.51
N GLY A 82 -19.57 13.63 0.36
CA GLY A 82 -19.51 14.26 -0.95
C GLY A 82 -18.09 14.60 -1.41
N PHE A 83 -17.07 13.79 -1.02
CA PHE A 83 -15.75 13.87 -1.61
C PHE A 83 -15.78 13.28 -3.01
N THR A 84 -15.01 13.88 -3.92
CA THR A 84 -14.92 13.40 -5.30
C THR A 84 -13.73 12.49 -5.52
N HIS A 85 -12.70 12.62 -4.69
CA HIS A 85 -11.45 11.84 -4.79
C HIS A 85 -10.97 11.37 -3.41
N LEU A 86 -10.32 10.21 -3.42
CA LEU A 86 -9.66 9.61 -2.27
C LEU A 86 -8.16 9.47 -2.57
N LEU A 87 -7.31 10.07 -1.73
CA LEU A 87 -5.85 9.82 -1.69
C LEU A 87 -5.54 8.80 -0.59
N THR A 88 -4.82 7.76 -0.92
CA THR A 88 -4.39 6.75 0.05
C THR A 88 -2.90 6.86 0.32
N LEU A 89 -2.50 6.75 1.58
CA LEU A 89 -1.11 6.91 2.04
C LEU A 89 -0.78 5.92 3.15
N ASP A 90 0.44 5.42 3.14
CA ASP A 90 1.03 4.72 4.27
C ASP A 90 1.65 5.73 5.25
N GLN A 91 1.76 5.37 6.52
CA GLN A 91 2.24 6.26 7.58
C GLN A 91 3.70 6.73 7.40
N ASP A 92 4.49 6.00 6.62
CA ASP A 92 5.90 6.29 6.32
C ASP A 92 6.11 7.05 5.01
N SER A 93 5.03 7.47 4.36
CA SER A 93 5.05 8.14 3.06
C SER A 93 5.01 9.64 3.18
N CYS A 94 5.86 10.34 2.43
CA CYS A 94 5.89 11.80 2.38
C CYS A 94 6.23 12.32 0.98
N PHE A 95 5.78 13.54 0.70
CA PHE A 95 6.12 14.26 -0.52
C PHE A 95 7.23 15.28 -0.26
N GLY A 96 8.29 15.25 -1.07
CA GLY A 96 9.35 16.25 -1.01
C GLY A 96 8.98 17.55 -1.73
N GLY A 97 9.31 18.70 -1.13
CA GLY A 97 9.13 20.00 -1.76
C GLY A 97 7.69 20.25 -2.23
N ARG A 98 7.50 20.58 -3.52
CA ARG A 98 6.18 20.87 -4.13
C ARG A 98 5.60 19.67 -4.91
N ASN A 99 6.10 18.46 -4.69
CA ASN A 99 5.68 17.28 -5.45
C ASN A 99 4.17 17.03 -5.34
N PHE A 100 3.57 17.18 -4.16
CA PHE A 100 2.15 16.93 -4.00
C PHE A 100 1.27 17.95 -4.74
N GLU A 101 1.60 19.24 -4.67
CA GLU A 101 0.94 20.29 -5.46
C GLU A 101 1.04 20.03 -6.96
N SER A 102 2.23 19.64 -7.41
CA SER A 102 2.48 19.28 -8.81
C SER A 102 1.69 18.06 -9.25
N TYR A 103 1.54 17.07 -8.36
CA TYR A 103 0.73 15.88 -8.59
C TYR A 103 -0.75 16.22 -8.80
N LEU A 104 -1.34 17.00 -7.91
CA LEU A 104 -2.74 17.42 -8.05
C LEU A 104 -2.97 18.24 -9.30
N ARG A 105 -2.01 19.09 -9.68
CA ARG A 105 -2.05 19.84 -10.95
C ARG A 105 -1.99 18.92 -12.16
N ALA A 106 -1.12 17.90 -12.13
CA ALA A 106 -1.00 16.93 -13.20
C ALA A 106 -2.28 16.09 -13.39
N ILE A 107 -2.93 15.69 -12.30
CA ILE A 107 -4.24 15.00 -12.33
C ILE A 107 -5.29 15.90 -13.00
N ARG A 108 -5.41 17.17 -12.58
CA ARG A 108 -6.35 18.11 -13.18
C ARG A 108 -6.12 18.31 -14.66
N ASN A 109 -4.86 18.46 -15.08
CA ASN A 109 -4.48 18.64 -16.49
C ASN A 109 -4.77 17.40 -17.33
N TYR A 110 -4.64 16.19 -16.75
CA TYR A 110 -5.01 14.94 -17.43
C TYR A 110 -6.53 14.80 -17.57
N GLY A 111 -7.28 15.35 -16.66
CA GLY A 111 -8.75 15.28 -16.55
C GLY A 111 -9.16 14.52 -15.29
N GLU A 112 -9.39 15.26 -14.21
CA GLU A 112 -9.69 14.68 -12.88
C GLU A 112 -10.99 13.85 -12.86
N ASP A 113 -11.93 14.14 -13.77
CA ASP A 113 -13.18 13.40 -13.88
C ASP A 113 -13.09 12.11 -14.70
N LYS A 114 -11.92 11.84 -15.30
CA LYS A 114 -11.71 10.61 -16.05
C LYS A 114 -11.65 9.40 -15.13
N ALA A 115 -12.27 8.32 -15.54
CA ALA A 115 -12.16 7.04 -14.84
C ALA A 115 -10.73 6.49 -15.00
N ALA A 116 -9.89 6.77 -14.02
CA ALA A 116 -8.50 6.29 -13.96
C ALA A 116 -8.04 6.16 -12.51
N ILE A 117 -7.09 5.27 -12.24
CA ILE A 117 -6.33 5.26 -10.99
C ILE A 117 -5.08 6.09 -11.23
N PHE A 118 -4.91 7.17 -10.49
CA PHE A 118 -3.72 8.02 -10.58
C PHE A 118 -2.69 7.57 -9.54
N SER A 119 -1.43 7.46 -9.92
CA SER A 119 -0.36 7.07 -9.00
C SER A 119 0.92 7.87 -9.22
N THR A 120 1.79 7.82 -8.24
CA THR A 120 3.10 8.47 -8.26
C THR A 120 4.20 7.47 -8.58
N ASN A 121 5.38 7.98 -8.91
CA ASN A 121 6.63 7.22 -8.83
C ASN A 121 7.16 7.27 -7.39
N TYR A 122 7.98 6.30 -7.00
CA TYR A 122 8.49 6.16 -5.64
C TYR A 122 9.98 6.40 -5.59
N PHE A 123 10.40 7.22 -4.61
CA PHE A 123 11.78 7.26 -4.16
C PHE A 123 11.92 6.32 -2.95
N ILE A 124 12.62 5.22 -3.14
CA ILE A 124 12.84 4.19 -2.12
C ILE A 124 14.04 4.63 -1.28
N LYS A 125 13.77 5.21 -0.11
CA LYS A 125 14.76 5.81 0.77
C LYS A 125 15.86 4.83 1.18
N SER A 126 15.48 3.61 1.54
CA SER A 126 16.42 2.55 1.96
C SER A 126 17.36 2.06 0.85
N GLN A 127 17.03 2.31 -0.43
CA GLN A 127 17.81 1.90 -1.60
C GLN A 127 18.39 3.09 -2.37
N GLN A 128 18.05 4.32 -2.01
CA GLN A 128 18.47 5.56 -2.68
C GLN A 128 18.23 5.51 -4.20
N THR A 129 17.06 4.99 -4.61
CA THR A 129 16.69 4.84 -6.02
C THR A 129 15.21 5.09 -6.23
N THR A 130 14.82 5.36 -7.46
CA THR A 130 13.41 5.47 -7.86
C THR A 130 12.91 4.16 -8.45
N MET A 131 11.60 3.91 -8.34
CA MET A 131 10.97 2.73 -8.94
C MET A 131 11.10 2.75 -10.47
N TYR A 132 10.85 3.90 -11.06
CA TYR A 132 11.02 4.16 -12.48
C TYR A 132 11.98 5.33 -12.68
N PRO A 133 12.74 5.39 -13.80
CA PRO A 133 13.47 6.61 -14.15
C PRO A 133 12.50 7.79 -14.20
N PRO A 134 12.79 8.91 -13.49
CA PRO A 134 11.93 10.09 -13.54
C PRO A 134 11.89 10.69 -14.96
N THR A 135 10.69 10.90 -15.47
CA THR A 135 10.43 11.52 -16.80
C THR A 135 9.14 12.32 -16.71
N ASP A 136 8.94 13.26 -17.61
CA ASP A 136 7.70 14.05 -17.67
C ASP A 136 6.51 13.28 -18.28
N SER A 137 6.70 12.00 -18.62
CA SER A 137 5.64 11.16 -19.16
C SER A 137 4.67 10.70 -18.07
N VAL A 138 3.42 10.53 -18.48
CA VAL A 138 2.39 9.79 -17.73
C VAL A 138 2.23 8.45 -18.42
N ASP A 139 2.63 7.39 -17.76
CA ASP A 139 2.61 6.05 -18.35
C ASP A 139 1.51 5.19 -17.72
N GLU A 140 0.84 4.40 -18.54
CA GLU A 140 -0.01 3.33 -18.03
C GLU A 140 0.87 2.21 -17.47
N VAL A 141 0.61 1.85 -16.20
CA VAL A 141 1.33 0.78 -15.50
C VAL A 141 0.39 -0.38 -15.20
N TYR A 142 0.96 -1.55 -14.96
CA TYR A 142 0.17 -2.74 -14.69
C TYR A 142 -0.45 -2.76 -13.30
N SER A 143 0.23 -2.16 -12.33
CA SER A 143 -0.23 -1.95 -10.95
C SER A 143 0.52 -0.79 -10.31
N ALA A 144 -0.11 -0.17 -9.32
CA ALA A 144 0.48 0.84 -8.47
C ALA A 144 0.25 0.46 -7.01
N MET A 145 1.11 0.94 -6.11
CA MET A 145 0.88 0.79 -4.67
C MET A 145 -0.29 1.66 -4.23
N THR A 146 -0.98 1.28 -3.17
CA THR A 146 -2.01 2.14 -2.56
C THR A 146 -1.42 3.48 -2.12
N SER A 147 -0.25 3.49 -1.50
CA SER A 147 0.36 4.73 -1.04
C SER A 147 0.67 5.68 -2.20
N GLY A 148 0.19 6.92 -2.13
CA GLY A 148 0.32 7.94 -3.17
C GLY A 148 -0.66 7.78 -4.34
N SER A 149 -1.61 6.86 -4.26
CA SER A 149 -2.65 6.73 -5.29
C SER A 149 -3.86 7.59 -5.00
N VAL A 150 -4.39 8.23 -6.05
CA VAL A 150 -5.63 9.00 -6.02
C VAL A 150 -6.68 8.29 -6.86
N TYR A 151 -7.85 8.10 -6.26
CA TYR A 151 -8.98 7.41 -6.86
C TYR A 151 -10.17 8.37 -6.95
N PRO A 152 -10.76 8.61 -8.14
CA PRO A 152 -12.12 9.15 -8.21
C PRO A 152 -13.07 8.27 -7.41
N VAL A 153 -13.87 8.85 -6.52
CA VAL A 153 -14.80 8.08 -5.67
C VAL A 153 -15.82 7.30 -6.50
N SER A 154 -16.20 7.82 -7.67
CA SER A 154 -17.08 7.14 -8.63
C SER A 154 -16.50 5.81 -9.16
N LEU A 155 -15.19 5.59 -9.10
CA LEU A 155 -14.60 4.30 -9.49
C LEU A 155 -15.11 3.15 -8.62
N PHE A 156 -15.38 3.41 -7.35
CA PHE A 156 -15.88 2.39 -6.43
C PHE A 156 -17.31 1.94 -6.75
N ASP A 157 -18.07 2.71 -7.50
CA ASP A 157 -19.40 2.31 -7.99
C ASP A 157 -19.29 1.31 -9.14
N THR A 158 -18.23 1.43 -9.95
CA THR A 158 -17.96 0.53 -11.08
C THR A 158 -17.16 -0.71 -10.66
N LEU A 159 -16.16 -0.52 -9.81
CA LEU A 159 -15.22 -1.56 -9.40
C LEU A 159 -15.65 -2.29 -8.11
N GLY A 160 -16.49 -1.68 -7.28
CA GLY A 160 -16.70 -2.09 -5.90
C GLY A 160 -15.54 -1.69 -5.01
N ASP A 161 -15.64 -2.02 -3.74
CA ASP A 161 -14.67 -1.65 -2.70
C ASP A 161 -13.38 -2.49 -2.77
N PHE A 162 -12.36 -2.12 -2.00
CA PHE A 162 -11.12 -2.90 -1.88
C PHE A 162 -11.38 -4.28 -1.29
N MET A 163 -10.63 -5.29 -1.74
CA MET A 163 -10.81 -6.68 -1.29
C MET A 163 -10.27 -6.89 0.13
N GLU A 164 -11.15 -6.78 1.13
CA GLU A 164 -10.80 -6.94 2.55
C GLU A 164 -10.25 -8.32 2.90
N SER A 165 -10.71 -9.34 2.18
CA SER A 165 -10.33 -10.73 2.41
C SER A 165 -8.84 -11.02 2.22
N LEU A 166 -8.10 -10.13 1.54
CA LEU A 166 -6.64 -10.20 1.43
C LEU A 166 -5.93 -9.75 2.71
N PHE A 167 -6.56 -8.93 3.52
CA PHE A 167 -6.07 -8.37 4.77
C PHE A 167 -4.92 -7.37 4.59
N VAL A 168 -3.77 -7.76 3.99
CA VAL A 168 -2.61 -6.88 3.80
C VAL A 168 -2.05 -6.98 2.38
N TRP A 169 -1.21 -7.83 2.03
CA TRP A 169 -0.49 -7.88 0.76
C TRP A 169 -1.42 -8.17 -0.43
N GLY A 170 -1.27 -7.41 -1.52
CA GLY A 170 -1.94 -7.61 -2.81
C GLY A 170 -3.28 -6.89 -2.97
N VAL A 171 -3.72 -6.11 -1.97
CA VAL A 171 -4.94 -5.29 -2.05
C VAL A 171 -4.83 -4.27 -3.19
N ASP A 172 -3.66 -3.66 -3.33
CA ASP A 172 -3.28 -2.72 -4.38
C ASP A 172 -3.28 -3.37 -5.77
N CYS A 173 -2.58 -4.48 -5.90
CA CYS A 173 -2.49 -5.21 -7.16
C CYS A 173 -3.86 -5.69 -7.62
N GLU A 174 -4.67 -6.26 -6.70
CA GLU A 174 -6.01 -6.75 -6.99
C GLU A 174 -6.90 -5.64 -7.55
N PHE A 175 -6.91 -4.47 -6.88
CA PHE A 175 -7.74 -3.35 -7.31
C PHE A 175 -7.31 -2.83 -8.69
N CYS A 176 -6.01 -2.71 -8.94
CA CYS A 176 -5.48 -2.32 -10.25
C CYS A 176 -5.83 -3.33 -11.35
N TRP A 177 -5.73 -4.63 -11.08
CA TRP A 177 -6.06 -5.67 -12.07
C TRP A 177 -7.55 -5.72 -12.36
N ARG A 178 -8.39 -5.50 -11.36
CA ARG A 178 -9.84 -5.36 -11.51
C ARG A 178 -10.22 -4.15 -12.36
N ALA A 179 -9.55 -3.01 -12.14
CA ALA A 179 -9.69 -1.81 -12.96
C ALA A 179 -9.32 -2.08 -14.42
N LYS A 180 -8.16 -2.72 -14.64
CA LYS A 180 -7.70 -3.07 -15.98
C LYS A 180 -8.66 -4.03 -16.70
N GLY A 181 -9.28 -4.96 -15.99
CA GLY A 181 -10.34 -5.84 -16.53
C GLY A 181 -11.64 -5.11 -16.91
N LYS A 182 -11.75 -3.82 -16.61
CA LYS A 182 -12.84 -2.91 -16.99
C LYS A 182 -12.35 -1.76 -17.89
N ASP A 183 -11.18 -1.91 -18.51
CA ASP A 183 -10.54 -0.90 -19.37
C ASP A 183 -10.30 0.45 -18.66
N ILE A 184 -10.15 0.44 -17.35
CA ILE A 184 -9.81 1.61 -16.54
C ILE A 184 -8.29 1.63 -16.35
N PRO A 185 -7.59 2.66 -16.86
CA PRO A 185 -6.14 2.72 -16.81
C PRO A 185 -5.61 3.02 -15.39
N VAL A 186 -4.44 2.48 -15.09
CA VAL A 186 -3.61 2.84 -13.93
C VAL A 186 -2.46 3.70 -14.43
N LEU A 187 -2.45 4.96 -14.05
CA LEU A 187 -1.55 5.97 -14.58
C LEU A 187 -0.48 6.33 -13.55
N CYS A 188 0.78 6.27 -13.96
CA CYS A 188 1.92 6.68 -13.13
C CYS A 188 2.53 7.98 -13.66
N PHE A 189 2.54 9.01 -12.83
CA PHE A 189 3.22 10.28 -13.08
C PHE A 189 4.69 10.15 -12.65
N LYS A 190 5.58 9.83 -13.60
CA LYS A 190 6.96 9.42 -13.28
C LYS A 190 7.84 10.53 -12.71
N ASN A 191 7.53 11.79 -12.96
CA ASN A 191 8.22 12.93 -12.37
C ASN A 191 7.73 13.33 -10.98
N ILE A 192 6.62 12.75 -10.51
CA ILE A 192 6.09 12.96 -9.16
C ILE A 192 6.64 11.89 -8.24
N LEU A 193 7.48 12.29 -7.28
CA LEU A 193 8.15 11.38 -6.37
C LEU A 193 7.48 11.40 -4.99
N LEU A 194 6.95 10.24 -4.59
CA LEU A 194 6.59 9.95 -3.22
C LEU A 194 7.76 9.23 -2.55
N THR A 195 8.26 9.75 -1.44
CA THR A 195 9.26 9.05 -0.63
C THR A 195 8.55 8.00 0.22
N HIS A 196 8.98 6.75 0.07
CA HIS A 196 8.39 5.61 0.75
C HIS A 196 9.45 4.53 0.98
N ASP A 197 9.31 3.76 2.05
CA ASP A 197 10.14 2.58 2.29
C ASP A 197 9.33 1.29 2.11
N LEU A 198 9.97 0.28 1.50
CA LEU A 198 9.29 -0.96 1.12
C LEU A 198 8.93 -1.89 2.31
N GLY A 199 9.07 -1.44 3.56
CA GLY A 199 8.72 -2.20 4.76
C GLY A 199 9.45 -3.54 4.90
N TYR A 200 10.60 -3.70 4.25
CA TYR A 200 11.52 -4.83 4.41
C TYR A 200 12.96 -4.40 4.21
N GLN A 201 13.87 -5.06 4.94
CA GLN A 201 15.29 -4.78 4.79
C GLN A 201 15.91 -5.70 3.73
N LYS A 202 16.70 -5.13 2.83
CA LYS A 202 17.60 -5.88 1.96
C LYS A 202 18.98 -5.86 2.57
N LYS A 203 19.43 -7.00 3.11
CA LYS A 203 20.79 -7.13 3.63
C LYS A 203 21.64 -7.88 2.61
N LYS A 204 22.80 -7.32 2.28
CA LYS A 204 23.80 -7.99 1.42
C LYS A 204 24.23 -9.31 2.07
N ARG A 205 24.15 -10.40 1.34
CA ARG A 205 24.57 -11.75 1.73
C ARG A 205 25.39 -12.38 0.62
N ARG A 206 26.10 -13.46 0.91
CA ARG A 206 26.81 -14.28 -0.10
C ARG A 206 26.19 -15.68 -0.15
N LEU A 207 25.83 -16.13 -1.36
CA LEU A 207 25.35 -17.49 -1.61
C LEU A 207 26.14 -18.09 -2.78
N LEU A 208 26.83 -19.19 -2.55
CA LEU A 208 27.68 -19.86 -3.55
C LEU A 208 28.62 -18.88 -4.28
N GLY A 209 29.31 -18.02 -3.52
CA GLY A 209 30.25 -17.02 -4.04
C GLY A 209 29.60 -15.77 -4.68
N LYS A 210 28.30 -15.76 -4.90
CA LYS A 210 27.57 -14.63 -5.49
C LYS A 210 26.93 -13.75 -4.41
N GLU A 211 26.89 -12.43 -4.66
CA GLU A 211 26.16 -11.51 -3.82
C GLU A 211 24.65 -11.65 -4.05
N VAL A 212 23.89 -11.73 -2.97
CA VAL A 212 22.43 -11.81 -2.98
C VAL A 212 21.86 -10.82 -1.98
N PHE A 213 20.68 -10.30 -2.27
CA PHE A 213 19.97 -9.31 -1.45
C PHE A 213 18.58 -9.84 -1.09
N PRO A 214 18.49 -10.81 -0.15
CA PRO A 214 17.20 -11.35 0.26
C PRO A 214 16.34 -10.29 0.95
N ASN A 215 15.05 -10.28 0.61
CA ASN A 215 14.07 -9.48 1.35
C ASN A 215 13.77 -10.19 2.67
N GLU A 216 14.03 -9.53 3.79
CA GLU A 216 13.73 -10.07 5.11
C GLU A 216 12.33 -9.61 5.57
N TYR A 217 11.42 -10.56 5.73
CA TYR A 217 10.04 -10.32 6.19
C TYR A 217 9.80 -10.94 7.56
N GLY A 218 8.84 -10.37 8.30
CA GLY A 218 8.25 -11.04 9.46
C GLY A 218 7.37 -12.25 9.07
N PRO A 219 6.98 -13.09 10.06
CA PRO A 219 6.14 -14.27 9.82
C PRO A 219 4.81 -13.94 9.14
N ALA A 220 4.09 -12.93 9.61
CA ALA A 220 2.80 -12.53 9.06
C ALA A 220 2.90 -12.15 7.58
N ARG A 221 3.89 -11.32 7.19
CA ARG A 221 4.10 -10.94 5.80
C ARG A 221 4.49 -12.13 4.93
N SER A 222 5.27 -13.07 5.47
CA SER A 222 5.61 -14.31 4.77
C SER A 222 4.37 -15.17 4.49
N TYR A 223 3.48 -15.29 5.48
CA TYR A 223 2.18 -15.97 5.33
C TYR A 223 1.33 -15.32 4.23
N TYR A 224 1.08 -14.00 4.33
CA TYR A 224 0.19 -13.32 3.39
C TYR A 224 0.74 -13.29 1.97
N ASN A 225 2.04 -13.12 1.76
CA ASN A 225 2.64 -13.16 0.43
C ASN A 225 2.34 -14.48 -0.28
N VAL A 226 2.44 -15.59 0.42
CA VAL A 226 2.19 -16.92 -0.18
C VAL A 226 0.70 -17.18 -0.34
N ARG A 227 -0.10 -16.97 0.72
CA ARG A 227 -1.55 -17.21 0.70
C ARG A 227 -2.25 -16.37 -0.37
N ASN A 228 -2.00 -15.06 -0.34
CA ASN A 228 -2.66 -14.14 -1.26
C ASN A 228 -2.19 -14.34 -2.70
N GLY A 229 -0.92 -14.69 -2.93
CA GLY A 229 -0.44 -15.02 -4.27
C GLY A 229 -1.20 -16.19 -4.89
N ILE A 230 -1.53 -17.21 -4.10
CA ILE A 230 -2.35 -18.35 -4.57
C ILE A 230 -3.80 -17.92 -4.84
N LEU A 231 -4.38 -17.11 -3.95
CA LEU A 231 -5.75 -16.60 -4.12
C LEU A 231 -5.86 -15.68 -5.33
N LEU A 232 -4.92 -14.76 -5.49
CA LEU A 232 -4.89 -13.81 -6.59
C LEU A 232 -4.65 -14.49 -7.94
N HIS A 233 -3.81 -15.52 -8.00
CA HIS A 233 -3.66 -16.29 -9.24
C HIS A 233 -4.96 -16.98 -9.66
N ARG A 234 -5.79 -17.45 -8.73
CA ARG A 234 -7.09 -18.05 -9.07
C ARG A 234 -8.06 -17.03 -9.64
N LEU A 235 -8.01 -15.80 -9.17
CA LEU A 235 -8.88 -14.72 -9.65
C LEU A 235 -8.36 -14.09 -10.95
N TYR A 236 -7.04 -13.96 -11.06
CA TYR A 236 -6.35 -13.26 -12.14
C TYR A 236 -5.16 -14.08 -12.67
N PRO A 237 -5.41 -15.24 -13.31
CA PRO A 237 -4.34 -16.14 -13.77
C PRO A 237 -3.40 -15.49 -14.80
N GLU A 238 -3.92 -14.56 -15.60
CA GLU A 238 -3.14 -13.81 -16.60
C GLU A 238 -2.27 -12.72 -15.97
N ALA A 239 -2.67 -12.20 -14.80
CA ALA A 239 -1.96 -11.14 -14.12
C ALA A 239 -0.82 -11.64 -13.23
N LEU A 240 -0.98 -12.83 -12.63
CA LEU A 240 -0.01 -13.40 -11.70
C LEU A 240 0.40 -14.81 -12.09
N ASN A 241 1.65 -14.99 -12.51
CA ASN A 241 2.21 -16.32 -12.73
C ASN A 241 2.55 -17.00 -11.39
N LEU A 242 1.73 -17.97 -10.98
CA LEU A 242 1.85 -18.66 -9.69
C LEU A 242 3.21 -19.35 -9.51
N LYS A 243 3.73 -20.02 -10.57
CA LYS A 243 5.02 -20.72 -10.50
C LYS A 243 6.16 -19.76 -10.19
N SER A 244 6.19 -18.61 -10.85
CA SER A 244 7.18 -17.56 -10.61
C SER A 244 7.02 -16.96 -9.22
N HIS A 245 5.77 -16.69 -8.81
CA HIS A 245 5.45 -16.15 -7.50
C HIS A 245 5.89 -17.07 -6.36
N LEU A 246 5.54 -18.36 -6.41
CA LEU A 246 5.94 -19.34 -5.41
C LEU A 246 7.45 -19.58 -5.42
N ARG A 247 8.10 -19.57 -6.60
CA ARG A 247 9.57 -19.67 -6.68
C ARG A 247 10.25 -18.57 -5.86
N TYR A 248 9.71 -17.35 -5.88
CA TYR A 248 10.28 -16.20 -5.19
C TYR A 248 9.84 -16.12 -3.73
N HIS A 249 8.54 -16.20 -3.45
CA HIS A 249 7.96 -15.95 -2.13
C HIS A 249 7.85 -17.19 -1.23
N PHE A 250 8.03 -18.39 -1.78
CA PHE A 250 8.04 -19.63 -1.01
C PHE A 250 9.41 -20.31 -1.07
N TYR A 251 9.83 -20.87 -2.21
CA TYR A 251 11.04 -21.70 -2.28
C TYR A 251 12.33 -20.92 -1.97
N LYS A 252 12.56 -19.78 -2.59
CA LYS A 252 13.72 -18.93 -2.27
C LYS A 252 13.69 -18.44 -0.82
N ARG A 253 12.50 -18.15 -0.30
CA ARG A 253 12.35 -17.72 1.09
C ARG A 253 12.74 -18.81 2.07
N VAL A 254 12.34 -20.07 1.84
CA VAL A 254 12.78 -21.21 2.68
C VAL A 254 14.29 -21.25 2.78
N VAL A 255 15.00 -21.17 1.63
CA VAL A 255 16.47 -21.17 1.61
C VAL A 255 17.06 -20.00 2.40
N PHE A 256 16.57 -18.77 2.18
CA PHE A 256 17.10 -17.59 2.85
C PHE A 256 16.80 -17.56 4.35
N ILE A 257 15.62 -18.02 4.77
CA ILE A 257 15.27 -18.15 6.18
C ILE A 257 16.23 -19.11 6.87
N ILE A 258 16.47 -20.29 6.28
CA ILE A 258 17.36 -21.31 6.87
C ILE A 258 18.79 -20.77 6.99
N LEU A 259 19.29 -20.09 5.97
CA LEU A 259 20.70 -19.66 5.93
C LEU A 259 20.97 -18.38 6.72
N TYR A 260 20.07 -17.38 6.68
CA TYR A 260 20.45 -16.01 7.04
C TYR A 260 19.55 -15.33 8.05
N GLU A 261 18.31 -15.82 8.28
CA GLU A 261 17.35 -15.05 9.06
C GLU A 261 17.19 -15.58 10.50
N GLN A 262 16.70 -14.70 11.36
CA GLN A 262 16.24 -15.07 12.71
C GLN A 262 14.80 -15.57 12.68
N GLN A 263 14.31 -16.10 13.80
CA GLN A 263 12.94 -16.64 13.94
C GLN A 263 12.61 -17.68 12.86
N LYS A 264 13.56 -18.55 12.53
CA LYS A 264 13.46 -19.50 11.42
C LYS A 264 12.19 -20.34 11.48
N PHE A 265 11.91 -20.90 12.65
CA PHE A 265 10.76 -21.78 12.85
C PHE A 265 9.42 -21.07 12.58
N SER A 266 9.21 -19.89 13.18
CA SER A 266 7.99 -19.09 12.99
C SER A 266 7.78 -18.68 11.54
N LYS A 267 8.86 -18.30 10.84
CA LYS A 267 8.80 -17.90 9.42
C LYS A 267 8.52 -19.09 8.49
N LEU A 268 9.15 -20.25 8.72
CA LEU A 268 8.90 -21.47 7.95
C LEU A 268 7.46 -21.97 8.18
N TRP A 269 7.01 -21.96 9.43
CA TRP A 269 5.63 -22.28 9.77
C TRP A 269 4.64 -21.36 9.07
N ALA A 270 4.88 -20.06 9.08
CA ALA A 270 4.06 -19.08 8.39
C ALA A 270 3.98 -19.34 6.88
N LEU A 271 5.11 -19.69 6.22
CA LEU A 271 5.11 -20.06 4.80
C LEU A 271 4.23 -21.30 4.53
N LEU A 272 4.38 -22.34 5.35
CA LEU A 272 3.60 -23.57 5.21
C LEU A 272 2.10 -23.33 5.44
N CYS A 273 1.76 -22.56 6.47
CA CYS A 273 0.38 -22.15 6.73
C CYS A 273 -0.18 -21.33 5.57
N GLY A 274 0.58 -20.36 5.06
CA GLY A 274 0.18 -19.55 3.91
C GLY A 274 -0.08 -20.39 2.66
N TYR A 275 0.80 -21.34 2.38
CA TYR A 275 0.62 -22.27 1.26
C TYR A 275 -0.63 -23.15 1.41
N ARG A 276 -0.78 -23.81 2.59
CA ARG A 276 -1.95 -24.64 2.89
C ARG A 276 -3.26 -23.87 2.81
N ASP A 277 -3.30 -22.69 3.45
CA ASP A 277 -4.52 -21.89 3.54
C ASP A 277 -4.86 -21.24 2.19
N GLY A 278 -3.88 -20.86 1.38
CA GLY A 278 -4.06 -20.44 -0.01
C GLY A 278 -4.69 -21.55 -0.86
N LEU A 279 -4.18 -22.79 -0.77
CA LEU A 279 -4.76 -23.93 -1.49
C LEU A 279 -6.20 -24.23 -1.05
N ARG A 280 -6.53 -24.01 0.21
CA ARG A 280 -7.88 -24.20 0.77
C ARG A 280 -8.83 -23.03 0.52
N GLY A 281 -8.37 -21.95 -0.11
CA GLY A 281 -9.18 -20.75 -0.33
C GLY A 281 -9.49 -19.95 0.93
N LYS A 282 -8.76 -20.15 2.03
CA LYS A 282 -8.95 -19.34 3.25
C LYS A 282 -8.49 -17.92 3.02
N SER A 283 -9.26 -16.98 3.53
CA SER A 283 -9.03 -15.54 3.41
C SER A 283 -9.13 -14.83 4.76
N GLY A 284 -8.92 -13.52 4.80
CA GLY A 284 -9.02 -12.70 6.00
C GLY A 284 -7.77 -12.77 6.90
N LYS A 285 -7.93 -12.40 8.18
CA LYS A 285 -6.86 -12.35 9.17
C LYS A 285 -6.29 -13.73 9.49
N TRP A 286 -4.98 -13.86 9.49
CA TRP A 286 -4.30 -15.08 9.96
C TRP A 286 -4.45 -15.22 11.48
N LYS A 287 -4.92 -16.41 11.90
CA LYS A 287 -5.12 -16.76 13.31
C LYS A 287 -4.00 -17.67 13.79
#